data_4f4ca1075a9c38c5598acf1e9c195677
#
_entry.id   4f4ca1075a9c38c5598acf1e9c195677
#
_cell.length_a   1.000
_cell.length_b   1.000
_cell.length_c   1.000
_cell.angle_alpha   90.00
_cell.angle_beta   90.00
_cell.angle_gamma   90.00
#
_symmetry.space_group_name_H-M   'P 1'
#
loop_
_entity.id
_entity.type
_entity.pdbx_description
1 polymer ?
#
loop_
_entity_poly.entity_id
_entity_poly.type
_entity_poly.pdbx_seq_one_letter_code
_entity_poly.pdbx_strand_id
1 'polypeptide(L)'
;MLIDRHRLANQLTALLQSFRAVELVGPRQVGKTTLARQFIDVASPRYFDLEDPVARQRLTDPISTLADLQGLVVIDEVQHLPALPEALRVLMDRPERMHQNGQYLLLGSASPRVMHKSESLLGRAVTLEISGFDIGEVGTSAQALQQLWLRGGFPAA
;
A
#
# COMPACT_ATOMS: atom_id res chain seq x y z
N MET A 1 -6.31 17.37 -13.18
CA MET A 1 -6.94 17.71 -11.89
C MET A 1 -6.78 16.50 -10.99
N LEU A 2 -6.12 16.63 -9.85
CA LEU A 2 -5.95 15.52 -8.90
C LEU A 2 -7.29 15.35 -8.17
N ILE A 3 -7.94 14.20 -8.33
CA ILE A 3 -9.15 13.88 -7.55
C ILE A 3 -8.67 13.40 -6.18
N ASP A 4 -9.10 14.09 -5.14
CA ASP A 4 -8.72 13.75 -3.78
C ASP A 4 -9.58 12.59 -3.27
N ARG A 5 -8.92 11.55 -2.77
CA ARG A 5 -9.54 10.33 -2.27
C ARG A 5 -9.62 10.34 -0.74
N HIS A 6 -10.14 11.42 -0.17
CA HIS A 6 -10.24 11.62 1.29
C HIS A 6 -10.85 10.42 2.04
N ARG A 7 -11.89 9.80 1.48
CA ARG A 7 -12.53 8.63 2.07
C ARG A 7 -11.57 7.47 2.23
N LEU A 8 -10.80 7.18 1.17
CA LEU A 8 -9.79 6.11 1.20
C LEU A 8 -8.61 6.46 2.10
N ALA A 9 -8.18 7.73 2.11
CA ALA A 9 -7.12 8.19 3.02
C ALA A 9 -7.54 8.03 4.49
N ASN A 10 -8.77 8.40 4.84
CA ASN A 10 -9.31 8.23 6.19
C ASN A 10 -9.44 6.74 6.56
N GLN A 11 -9.90 5.91 5.64
CA GLN A 11 -9.99 4.46 5.84
C GLN A 11 -8.60 3.85 6.05
N LEU A 12 -7.61 4.21 5.23
CA LEU A 12 -6.23 3.75 5.37
C LEU A 12 -5.62 4.19 6.70
N THR A 13 -5.88 5.45 7.13
CA THR A 13 -5.45 5.95 8.45
C THR A 13 -6.01 5.09 9.58
N ALA A 14 -7.31 4.79 9.56
CA ALA A 14 -7.94 3.96 10.58
C ALA A 14 -7.36 2.54 10.62
N LEU A 15 -7.09 1.96 9.46
CA LEU A 15 -6.49 0.63 9.35
C LEU A 15 -5.04 0.61 9.88
N LEU A 16 -4.23 1.63 9.55
CA LEU A 16 -2.87 1.76 10.07
C LEU A 16 -2.82 1.98 11.59
N GLN A 17 -3.87 2.58 12.16
CA GLN A 17 -3.99 2.71 13.62
C GLN A 17 -4.38 1.40 14.32
N SER A 18 -5.03 0.48 13.60
CA SER A 18 -5.61 -0.75 14.16
C SER A 18 -4.79 -2.01 13.87
N PHE A 19 -3.99 -2.01 12.81
CA PHE A 19 -3.23 -3.18 12.37
C PHE A 19 -1.74 -2.87 12.26
N ARG A 20 -0.92 -3.90 12.43
CA ARG A 20 0.54 -3.81 12.31
C ARG A 20 1.00 -3.48 10.89
N ALA A 21 0.31 -4.04 9.90
CA ALA A 21 0.53 -3.77 8.49
C ALA A 21 -0.79 -3.64 7.73
N VAL A 22 -0.77 -2.87 6.64
CA VAL A 22 -1.88 -2.75 5.69
C VAL A 22 -1.37 -3.09 4.30
N GLU A 23 -2.09 -3.97 3.60
CA GLU A 23 -1.86 -4.28 2.20
C GLU A 23 -2.83 -3.46 1.35
N LEU A 24 -2.32 -2.54 0.55
CA LEU A 24 -3.09 -1.73 -0.38
C LEU A 24 -3.00 -2.38 -1.77
N VAL A 25 -4.08 -3.04 -2.18
CA VAL A 25 -4.12 -3.80 -3.44
C VAL A 25 -5.09 -3.18 -4.43
N GLY A 26 -4.82 -3.37 -5.70
CA GLY A 26 -5.67 -2.90 -6.78
C GLY A 26 -4.95 -2.87 -8.12
N PRO A 27 -5.68 -2.60 -9.22
CA PRO A 27 -5.09 -2.56 -10.55
C PRO A 27 -3.91 -1.60 -10.66
N ARG A 28 -3.09 -1.79 -11.68
CA ARG A 28 -2.07 -0.80 -12.05
C ARG A 28 -2.73 0.54 -12.35
N GLN A 29 -2.03 1.64 -12.04
CA GLN A 29 -2.46 3.01 -12.33
C GLN A 29 -3.77 3.46 -11.64
N VAL A 30 -4.23 2.72 -10.63
CA VAL A 30 -5.45 3.07 -9.87
C VAL A 30 -5.21 4.16 -8.81
N GLY A 31 -3.96 4.57 -8.60
CA GLY A 31 -3.59 5.63 -7.66
C GLY A 31 -3.09 5.16 -6.29
N LYS A 32 -2.63 3.90 -6.14
CA LYS A 32 -2.07 3.38 -4.88
C LYS A 32 -0.90 4.21 -4.38
N THR A 33 0.11 4.42 -5.23
CA THR A 33 1.30 5.21 -4.92
C THR A 33 0.95 6.66 -4.59
N THR A 34 0.00 7.25 -5.31
CA THR A 34 -0.51 8.61 -5.04
C THR A 34 -1.14 8.70 -3.66
N LEU A 35 -1.92 7.70 -3.27
CA LEU A 35 -2.51 7.63 -1.93
C LEU A 35 -1.42 7.46 -0.85
N ALA A 36 -0.46 6.57 -1.06
CA ALA A 36 0.63 6.34 -0.12
C ALA A 36 1.51 7.58 0.12
N ARG A 37 1.70 8.43 -0.90
CA ARG A 37 2.44 9.71 -0.79
C ARG A 37 1.82 10.71 0.17
N GLN A 38 0.58 10.54 0.56
CA GLN A 38 -0.04 11.36 1.61
C GLN A 38 0.46 10.99 3.02
N PHE A 39 1.07 9.81 3.19
CA PHE A 39 1.53 9.27 4.46
C PHE A 39 3.05 9.33 4.62
N ILE A 40 3.79 9.38 3.52
CA ILE A 40 5.26 9.39 3.52
C ILE A 40 5.80 10.09 2.28
N ASP A 41 6.92 10.79 2.45
CA ASP A 41 7.68 11.31 1.31
C ASP A 41 8.41 10.15 0.60
N VAL A 42 8.34 10.13 -0.73
CA VAL A 42 9.07 9.14 -1.56
C VAL A 42 10.60 9.25 -1.44
N ALA A 43 11.11 10.41 -1.03
CA ALA A 43 12.53 10.60 -0.72
C ALA A 43 12.93 10.06 0.66
N SER A 44 11.97 9.62 1.47
CA SER A 44 12.23 9.04 2.79
C SER A 44 13.02 7.73 2.66
N PRO A 45 14.00 7.47 3.54
CA PRO A 45 14.69 6.19 3.60
C PRO A 45 13.76 5.01 3.97
N ARG A 46 12.52 5.30 4.38
CA ARG A 46 11.49 4.32 4.71
C ARG A 46 10.52 4.06 3.55
N TYR A 47 10.77 4.63 2.38
CA TYR A 47 10.03 4.33 1.15
C TYR A 47 10.88 3.47 0.22
N PHE A 48 10.35 2.33 -0.20
CA PHE A 48 11.01 1.39 -1.11
C PHE A 48 10.10 1.13 -2.30
N ASP A 49 10.52 1.58 -3.48
CA ASP A 49 9.89 1.22 -4.75
C ASP A 49 10.61 0.00 -5.33
N LEU A 50 9.96 -1.15 -5.31
CA LEU A 50 10.57 -2.39 -5.80
C LEU A 50 10.59 -2.52 -7.33
N GLU A 51 10.06 -1.57 -8.09
CA GLU A 51 10.39 -1.45 -9.51
C GLU A 51 11.82 -0.96 -9.69
N ASP A 52 12.35 -0.16 -8.75
CA ASP A 52 13.75 0.29 -8.76
C ASP A 52 14.71 -0.86 -8.35
N PRO A 53 15.68 -1.23 -9.22
CA PRO A 53 16.68 -2.23 -8.89
C PRO A 53 17.52 -1.90 -7.65
N VAL A 54 17.76 -0.62 -7.38
CA VAL A 54 18.54 -0.17 -6.20
C VAL A 54 17.76 -0.45 -4.93
N ALA A 55 16.46 -0.16 -4.91
CA ALA A 55 15.59 -0.47 -3.77
C ALA A 55 15.49 -1.99 -3.55
N ARG A 56 15.37 -2.78 -4.62
CA ARG A 56 15.39 -4.25 -4.51
C ARG A 56 16.72 -4.76 -3.94
N GLN A 57 17.85 -4.21 -4.36
CA GLN A 57 19.15 -4.58 -3.83
C GLN A 57 19.27 -4.27 -2.34
N ARG A 58 18.75 -3.12 -1.89
CA ARG A 58 18.70 -2.77 -0.45
C ARG A 58 17.86 -3.75 0.36
N LEU A 59 16.81 -4.32 -0.20
CA LEU A 59 15.95 -5.30 0.42
C LEU A 59 16.34 -6.76 0.10
N THR A 60 17.57 -7.01 -0.37
CA THR A 60 18.09 -8.39 -0.51
C THR A 60 18.12 -9.12 0.84
N ASP A 61 18.44 -8.39 1.91
CA ASP A 61 18.22 -8.81 3.29
C ASP A 61 17.20 -7.88 3.95
N PRO A 62 15.91 -8.19 3.85
CA PRO A 62 14.86 -7.34 4.38
C PRO A 62 14.92 -7.19 5.90
N ILE A 63 15.32 -8.26 6.60
CA ILE A 63 15.38 -8.25 8.06
C ILE A 63 16.41 -7.23 8.55
N SER A 64 17.64 -7.27 8.04
CA SER A 64 18.68 -6.31 8.41
C SER A 64 18.32 -4.89 7.99
N THR A 65 17.78 -4.71 6.78
CA THR A 65 17.46 -3.37 6.26
C THR A 65 16.32 -2.70 7.02
N LEU A 66 15.30 -3.45 7.42
CA LEU A 66 14.09 -2.90 8.02
C LEU A 66 14.12 -2.90 9.57
N ALA A 67 15.06 -3.63 10.19
CA ALA A 67 15.09 -3.83 11.63
C ALA A 67 15.16 -2.51 12.42
N ASP A 68 15.97 -1.56 11.96
CA ASP A 68 16.25 -0.30 12.68
C ASP A 68 15.32 0.85 12.25
N LEU A 69 14.47 0.63 11.23
CA LEU A 69 13.55 1.66 10.78
C LEU A 69 12.37 1.82 11.76
N GLN A 70 12.14 3.03 12.20
CA GLN A 70 11.04 3.39 13.11
C GLN A 70 9.95 4.15 12.36
N GLY A 71 8.70 3.95 12.79
CA GLY A 71 7.51 4.53 12.16
C GLY A 71 7.08 3.78 10.90
N LEU A 72 6.20 4.39 10.13
CA LEU A 72 5.64 3.76 8.93
C LEU A 72 6.72 3.55 7.86
N VAL A 73 6.83 2.32 7.39
CA VAL A 73 7.63 1.94 6.21
C VAL A 73 6.68 1.60 5.07
N VAL A 74 6.91 2.17 3.91
CA VAL A 74 6.13 1.90 2.69
C VAL A 74 6.97 1.10 1.72
N ILE A 75 6.41 0.00 1.23
CA ILE A 75 7.05 -0.86 0.23
C ILE A 75 6.09 -0.98 -0.94
N ASP A 76 6.47 -0.40 -2.07
CA ASP A 76 5.67 -0.35 -3.29
C ASP A 76 6.04 -1.50 -4.23
N GLU A 77 5.05 -2.01 -4.98
CA GLU A 77 5.18 -3.11 -5.94
C GLU A 77 5.76 -4.40 -5.30
N VAL A 78 5.23 -4.77 -4.13
CA VAL A 78 5.72 -5.89 -3.29
C VAL A 78 5.80 -7.24 -3.98
N GLN A 79 5.07 -7.44 -5.10
CA GLN A 79 5.14 -8.67 -5.88
C GLN A 79 6.54 -8.95 -6.48
N HIS A 80 7.40 -7.92 -6.54
CA HIS A 80 8.79 -8.09 -6.98
C HIS A 80 9.71 -8.74 -5.93
N LEU A 81 9.22 -8.93 -4.69
CA LEU A 81 9.97 -9.58 -3.61
C LEU A 81 9.08 -10.62 -2.88
N PRO A 82 8.91 -11.82 -3.44
CA PRO A 82 8.00 -12.84 -2.88
C PRO A 82 8.37 -13.32 -1.47
N ALA A 83 9.62 -13.18 -1.05
CA ALA A 83 10.08 -13.55 0.29
C ALA A 83 9.79 -12.49 1.36
N LEU A 84 9.36 -11.29 0.97
CA LEU A 84 9.12 -10.16 1.87
C LEU A 84 8.10 -10.47 2.98
N PRO A 85 6.96 -11.12 2.74
CA PRO A 85 5.98 -11.40 3.78
C PRO A 85 6.53 -12.21 4.96
N GLU A 86 7.40 -13.18 4.68
CA GLU A 86 8.04 -13.98 5.73
C GLU A 86 9.00 -13.15 6.59
N ALA A 87 9.81 -12.30 5.97
CA ALA A 87 10.69 -11.38 6.66
C ALA A 87 9.93 -10.38 7.55
N LEU A 88 8.82 -9.82 7.02
CA LEU A 88 7.96 -8.91 7.76
C LEU A 88 7.30 -9.61 8.96
N ARG A 89 6.88 -10.86 8.82
CA ARG A 89 6.37 -11.65 9.94
C ARG A 89 7.39 -11.71 11.06
N VAL A 90 8.63 -12.09 10.74
CA VAL A 90 9.71 -12.19 11.74
C VAL A 90 9.94 -10.84 12.44
N LEU A 91 9.94 -9.72 11.69
CA LEU A 91 10.13 -8.39 12.25
C LEU A 91 8.97 -7.97 13.15
N MET A 92 7.73 -8.17 12.71
CA MET A 92 6.53 -7.77 13.46
C MET A 92 6.29 -8.61 14.72
N ASP A 93 6.82 -9.83 14.79
CA ASP A 93 6.69 -10.70 15.96
C ASP A 93 7.77 -10.46 17.02
N ARG A 94 8.74 -9.58 16.76
CA ARG A 94 9.73 -9.20 17.78
C ARG A 94 9.05 -8.54 18.98
N PRO A 95 9.50 -8.82 20.21
CA PRO A 95 8.88 -8.31 21.44
C PRO A 95 8.69 -6.78 21.44
N GLU A 96 9.65 -6.04 20.90
CA GLU A 96 9.62 -4.58 20.79
C GLU A 96 8.64 -4.04 19.76
N ARG A 97 8.14 -4.88 18.85
CA ARG A 97 7.27 -4.50 17.72
C ARG A 97 5.88 -5.12 17.75
N MET A 98 5.69 -6.21 18.47
CA MET A 98 4.46 -7.02 18.42
C MET A 98 3.18 -6.26 18.82
N HIS A 99 3.31 -5.16 19.55
CA HIS A 99 2.20 -4.30 19.98
C HIS A 99 2.13 -2.96 19.24
N GLN A 100 2.97 -2.76 18.22
CA GLN A 100 2.97 -1.52 17.43
C GLN A 100 2.12 -1.69 16.19
N ASN A 101 1.19 -0.75 15.95
CA ASN A 101 0.42 -0.65 14.72
C ASN A 101 1.08 0.32 13.72
N GLY A 102 0.65 0.26 12.45
CA GLY A 102 1.15 1.17 11.41
C GLY A 102 2.63 1.01 11.10
N GLN A 103 3.16 -0.21 11.16
CA GLN A 103 4.57 -0.46 10.87
C GLN A 103 4.84 -0.50 9.37
N TYR A 104 3.94 -1.14 8.60
CA TYR A 104 4.15 -1.34 7.16
C TYR A 104 2.89 -1.01 6.35
N LEU A 105 3.10 -0.32 5.23
CA LEU A 105 2.12 -0.17 4.16
C LEU A 105 2.70 -0.81 2.90
N LEU A 106 2.05 -1.88 2.45
CA LEU A 106 2.48 -2.70 1.33
C LEU A 106 1.58 -2.43 0.13
N LEU A 107 2.15 -1.97 -0.98
CA LEU A 107 1.40 -1.70 -2.20
C LEU A 107 1.67 -2.80 -3.22
N GLY A 108 0.60 -3.33 -3.81
CA GLY A 108 0.70 -4.36 -4.85
C GLY A 108 -0.27 -4.14 -6.00
N SER A 109 0.21 -4.36 -7.22
CA SER A 109 -0.60 -4.29 -8.43
C SER A 109 -1.20 -5.64 -8.81
N ALA A 110 -0.84 -6.70 -8.11
CA ALA A 110 -1.32 -8.03 -8.37
C ALA A 110 -2.77 -8.22 -7.90
N SER A 111 -3.45 -9.15 -8.56
CA SER A 111 -4.73 -9.67 -8.08
C SER A 111 -4.61 -10.12 -6.62
N PRO A 112 -5.66 -9.97 -5.80
CA PRO A 112 -5.70 -10.46 -4.42
C PRO A 112 -5.19 -11.90 -4.25
N ARG A 113 -5.32 -12.73 -5.28
CA ARG A 113 -4.85 -14.12 -5.28
C ARG A 113 -3.33 -14.29 -5.12
N VAL A 114 -2.53 -13.28 -5.46
CA VAL A 114 -1.07 -13.35 -5.33
C VAL A 114 -0.63 -12.94 -3.93
N MET A 115 -1.32 -11.98 -3.33
CA MET A 115 -1.04 -11.51 -1.96
C MET A 115 -1.60 -12.46 -0.91
N HIS A 116 -2.77 -13.07 -1.13
CA HIS A 116 -3.39 -14.05 -0.22
C HIS A 116 -2.60 -15.36 -0.04
N LYS A 117 -1.54 -15.60 -0.80
CA LYS A 117 -0.68 -16.77 -0.62
C LYS A 117 0.29 -16.66 0.56
N SER A 118 0.44 -15.50 1.17
CA SER A 118 1.30 -15.39 2.34
C SER A 118 0.49 -15.60 3.63
N GLU A 119 0.31 -16.87 4.01
CA GLU A 119 -0.13 -17.24 5.37
C GLU A 119 0.70 -16.53 6.44
N SER A 120 1.89 -16.09 6.08
CA SER A 120 2.84 -15.37 6.93
C SER A 120 2.29 -14.08 7.53
N LEU A 121 1.37 -13.38 6.84
CA LEU A 121 0.80 -12.11 7.32
C LEU A 121 -0.58 -12.26 7.98
N LEU A 122 -1.13 -13.47 8.07
CA LEU A 122 -2.39 -13.71 8.75
C LEU A 122 -2.35 -13.21 10.21
N GLY A 123 -3.37 -12.46 10.60
CA GLY A 123 -3.48 -11.86 11.94
C GLY A 123 -2.56 -10.64 12.18
N ARG A 124 -1.71 -10.25 11.21
CA ARG A 124 -0.78 -9.12 11.31
C ARG A 124 -1.10 -8.00 10.34
N ALA A 125 -1.60 -8.35 9.17
CA ALA A 125 -1.96 -7.42 8.11
C ALA A 125 -3.45 -7.51 7.77
N VAL A 126 -3.97 -6.39 7.29
CA VAL A 126 -5.30 -6.27 6.71
C VAL A 126 -5.19 -5.77 5.27
N THR A 127 -6.04 -6.26 4.40
CA THR A 127 -6.07 -5.85 2.99
C THR A 127 -7.10 -4.75 2.78
N LEU A 128 -6.69 -3.66 2.15
CA LEU A 128 -7.56 -2.63 1.60
C LEU A 128 -7.48 -2.69 0.08
N GLU A 129 -8.59 -3.05 -0.53
CA GLU A 129 -8.68 -3.08 -1.99
C GLU A 129 -9.16 -1.72 -2.50
N ILE A 130 -8.44 -1.18 -3.49
CA ILE A 130 -8.84 0.05 -4.17
C ILE A 130 -9.14 -0.23 -5.64
N SER A 131 -10.23 0.36 -6.10
CA SER A 131 -10.68 0.35 -7.49
C SER A 131 -10.49 1.72 -8.13
N GLY A 132 -10.91 1.85 -9.39
CA GLY A 132 -11.02 3.14 -10.04
C GLY A 132 -11.92 4.12 -9.26
N PHE A 133 -11.95 5.36 -9.68
CA PHE A 133 -12.81 6.38 -9.07
C PHE A 133 -14.27 5.98 -9.11
N ASP A 134 -14.97 6.20 -8.02
CA ASP A 134 -16.41 6.02 -7.92
C ASP A 134 -17.17 7.36 -8.08
N ILE A 135 -18.48 7.27 -8.13
CA ILE A 135 -19.37 8.44 -8.27
C ILE A 135 -19.20 9.43 -7.11
N GLY A 136 -18.93 8.94 -5.91
CA GLY A 136 -18.72 9.77 -4.73
C GLY A 136 -17.43 10.60 -4.80
N GLU A 137 -16.42 10.09 -5.54
CA GLU A 137 -15.13 10.75 -5.71
C GLU A 137 -15.14 11.78 -6.87
N VAL A 138 -15.84 11.47 -7.97
CA VAL A 138 -15.91 12.36 -9.15
C VAL A 138 -17.05 13.37 -9.08
N GLY A 139 -18.02 13.18 -8.20
CA GLY A 139 -19.19 14.02 -8.04
C GLY A 139 -20.40 13.54 -8.84
N THR A 140 -21.58 14.06 -8.49
CA THR A 140 -22.88 13.65 -9.05
C THR A 140 -23.40 14.52 -10.19
N SER A 141 -22.60 15.47 -10.71
CA SER A 141 -23.03 16.27 -11.85
C SER A 141 -23.17 15.41 -13.12
N ALA A 142 -24.11 15.74 -13.98
CA ALA A 142 -24.33 15.02 -15.23
C ALA A 142 -23.05 14.94 -16.09
N GLN A 143 -22.24 15.99 -16.08
CA GLN A 143 -20.97 16.05 -16.80
C GLN A 143 -19.92 15.11 -16.17
N ALA A 144 -19.82 15.06 -14.83
CA ALA A 144 -18.90 14.15 -14.12
C ALA A 144 -19.28 12.69 -14.36
N LEU A 145 -20.57 12.36 -14.31
CA LEU A 145 -21.08 11.02 -14.61
C LEU A 145 -20.80 10.62 -16.06
N GLN A 146 -21.01 11.52 -17.01
CA GLN A 146 -20.73 11.26 -18.42
C GLN A 146 -19.23 11.02 -18.65
N GLN A 147 -18.36 11.79 -18.03
CA GLN A 147 -16.90 11.59 -18.10
C GLN A 147 -16.48 10.25 -17.51
N LEU A 148 -17.01 9.89 -16.34
CA LEU A 148 -16.76 8.58 -15.70
C LEU A 148 -17.21 7.42 -16.61
N TRP A 149 -18.37 7.55 -17.25
CA TRP A 149 -18.90 6.56 -18.18
C TRP A 149 -18.05 6.41 -19.44
N LEU A 150 -17.58 7.51 -20.02
CA LEU A 150 -16.84 7.52 -21.27
C LEU A 150 -15.36 7.15 -21.10
N ARG A 151 -14.73 7.54 -19.99
CA ARG A 151 -13.30 7.41 -19.77
C ARG A 151 -12.94 6.33 -18.75
N GLY A 152 -13.93 5.78 -18.03
CA GLY A 152 -13.69 4.87 -16.92
C GLY A 152 -13.20 5.57 -15.66
N GLY A 153 -13.03 4.79 -14.59
CA GLY A 153 -12.65 5.30 -13.26
C GLY A 153 -11.14 5.35 -12.99
N PHE A 154 -10.29 5.19 -14.00
CA PHE A 154 -8.83 5.24 -13.79
C PHE A 154 -8.29 6.68 -13.89
N PRO A 155 -7.31 7.05 -13.04
CA PRO A 155 -6.76 8.42 -13.00
C PRO A 155 -6.13 8.89 -14.33
N ALA A 156 -5.65 7.94 -15.14
CA ALA A 156 -4.99 8.22 -16.43
C ALA A 156 -5.91 8.06 -17.64
N ALA A 157 -7.19 7.79 -17.42
CA ALA A 157 -8.17 7.59 -18.48
C ALA A 157 -8.78 8.93 -19.00
#